data_aaeca69e5429be0e85dccedd0cd5849b
#
_entry.id   aaeca69e5429be0e85dccedd0cd5849b
#
_cell.length_a   1.000
_cell.length_b   1.000
_cell.length_c   1.000
_cell.angle_alpha   90.00
_cell.angle_beta   90.00
_cell.angle_gamma   90.00
#
_symmetry.space_group_name_H-M   'P 1'
#
loop_
_entity.id
_entity.type
_entity.pdbx_description
1 polymer ?
#
loop_
_entity_poly.entity_id
_entity_poly.type
_entity_poly.pdbx_seq_one_letter_code
_entity_poly.pdbx_strand_id
1 'polypeptide(L)'
;TSPLFESQLNLTRRHFFGKSALGVGTAAMAGLLNQDLLGQANLSGGLHHKASAKRVIYLFMSGGPSHLDLWDYKPKLSEEFGKDLPAEVRDGQRITGMTAGQKTLPLAPSKYKFTKEQNNDRGVWVSSLLPHTAKVVKDLCVINGTFTEAINHDPAITYIQTGSQIPGRPSLGAWLSYGLCTMNEDL
;
A
#
# COMPACT_ATOMS: atom_id res chain seq x y z
N THR A 1 41.31 23.38 -5.23
CA THR A 1 39.98 23.07 -5.82
C THR A 1 39.54 24.30 -6.64
N SER A 2 39.20 24.05 -7.92
CA SER A 2 38.82 25.15 -8.84
C SER A 2 37.53 25.82 -8.41
N PRO A 3 37.41 27.15 -8.45
CA PRO A 3 36.16 27.87 -8.12
C PRO A 3 34.96 27.42 -8.94
N LEU A 4 35.15 26.80 -10.09
CA LEU A 4 34.12 26.22 -10.94
C LEU A 4 33.52 24.92 -10.34
N PHE A 5 34.28 24.19 -9.53
CA PHE A 5 33.81 22.96 -8.90
C PHE A 5 32.93 23.26 -7.68
N GLU A 6 33.20 24.31 -6.92
CA GLU A 6 32.36 24.76 -5.81
C GLU A 6 31.05 25.37 -6.29
N SER A 7 31.00 26.00 -7.44
CA SER A 7 29.77 26.53 -8.02
C SER A 7 28.82 25.41 -8.51
N GLN A 8 29.36 24.26 -8.90
CA GLN A 8 28.57 23.09 -9.31
C GLN A 8 28.01 22.30 -8.12
N LEU A 9 28.73 22.26 -7.00
CA LEU A 9 28.26 21.60 -5.79
C LEU A 9 27.12 22.34 -5.08
N ASN A 10 26.99 23.63 -5.29
CA ASN A 10 25.92 24.47 -4.73
C ASN A 10 24.62 24.45 -5.55
N LEU A 11 24.59 23.75 -6.68
CA LEU A 11 23.35 23.38 -7.37
C LEU A 11 22.68 22.21 -6.64
N THR A 12 22.31 22.43 -5.39
CA THR A 12 21.45 21.51 -4.67
C THR A 12 20.12 21.37 -5.42
N ARG A 13 19.49 20.21 -5.34
CA ARG A 13 18.17 19.94 -5.96
C ARG A 13 17.17 21.06 -5.66
N ARG A 14 17.25 21.65 -4.48
CA ARG A 14 16.47 22.82 -4.05
C ARG A 14 16.72 24.06 -4.93
N HIS A 15 17.95 24.30 -5.36
CA HIS A 15 18.32 25.40 -6.25
C HIS A 15 17.87 25.16 -7.70
N PHE A 16 17.96 23.92 -8.14
CA PHE A 16 17.45 23.49 -9.45
C PHE A 16 15.94 23.71 -9.53
N PHE A 17 15.19 23.24 -8.55
CA PHE A 17 13.73 23.43 -8.51
C PHE A 17 13.34 24.89 -8.23
N GLY A 18 14.08 25.63 -7.43
CA GLY A 18 13.82 27.05 -7.16
C GLY A 18 13.99 27.95 -8.38
N LYS A 19 14.91 27.65 -9.29
CA LYS A 19 15.13 28.41 -10.54
C LYS A 19 14.34 27.90 -11.73
N SER A 20 14.10 26.58 -11.82
CA SER A 20 13.28 25.97 -12.88
C SER A 20 11.78 26.05 -12.59
N ALA A 21 11.39 26.27 -11.34
CA ALA A 21 9.99 26.35 -10.91
C ALA A 21 9.24 27.57 -11.43
N LEU A 22 9.95 28.62 -11.85
CA LEU A 22 9.34 29.86 -12.36
C LEU A 22 8.78 29.75 -13.79
N GLY A 23 9.14 28.69 -14.55
CA GLY A 23 8.64 28.56 -15.92
C GLY A 23 7.71 27.35 -16.10
N VAL A 24 8.20 26.13 -15.84
CA VAL A 24 7.48 24.89 -16.13
C VAL A 24 6.74 24.37 -14.90
N GLY A 25 7.32 24.53 -13.71
CA GLY A 25 6.71 24.07 -12.46
C GLY A 25 5.46 24.85 -12.09
N THR A 26 5.42 26.17 -12.30
CA THR A 26 4.22 27.00 -12.08
C THR A 26 3.12 26.70 -13.08
N ALA A 27 3.44 26.40 -14.34
CA ALA A 27 2.43 25.99 -15.33
C ALA A 27 1.85 24.60 -15.03
N ALA A 28 2.69 23.64 -14.60
CA ALA A 28 2.24 22.32 -14.18
C ALA A 28 1.44 22.37 -12.87
N MET A 29 1.88 23.22 -11.92
CA MET A 29 1.18 23.38 -10.65
C MET A 29 -0.12 24.19 -10.79
N ALA A 30 -0.15 25.21 -11.65
CA ALA A 30 -1.38 25.92 -12.01
C ALA A 30 -2.36 24.98 -12.74
N GLY A 31 -1.86 24.06 -13.59
CA GLY A 31 -2.67 23.01 -14.19
C GLY A 31 -3.24 22.02 -13.17
N LEU A 32 -2.48 21.70 -12.12
CA LEU A 32 -2.93 20.81 -11.03
C LEU A 32 -3.88 21.52 -10.04
N LEU A 33 -3.77 22.84 -9.91
CA LEU A 33 -4.61 23.65 -9.02
C LEU A 33 -5.86 24.20 -9.71
N ASN A 34 -5.91 24.18 -11.04
CA ASN A 34 -7.09 24.61 -11.78
C ASN A 34 -8.14 23.48 -11.77
N GLN A 35 -9.14 23.63 -10.92
CA GLN A 35 -10.22 22.65 -10.74
C GLN A 35 -10.99 22.36 -12.03
N ASP A 36 -11.05 23.33 -12.98
CA ASP A 36 -11.73 23.18 -14.26
C ASP A 36 -10.91 22.30 -15.24
N LEU A 37 -9.58 22.38 -15.20
CA LEU A 37 -8.69 21.49 -15.95
C LEU A 37 -8.70 20.06 -15.40
N LEU A 38 -8.81 19.88 -14.08
CA LEU A 38 -8.94 18.57 -13.44
C LEU A 38 -10.29 17.88 -13.74
N GLY A 39 -11.35 18.68 -14.01
CA GLY A 39 -12.66 18.18 -14.39
C GLY A 39 -12.79 17.81 -15.88
N GLN A 40 -11.94 18.34 -16.76
CA GLN A 40 -11.99 18.11 -18.21
C GLN A 40 -10.92 17.15 -18.75
N ALA A 41 -9.91 16.81 -17.93
CA ALA A 41 -8.81 15.92 -18.37
C ALA A 41 -9.19 14.44 -18.32
N ASN A 42 -10.20 14.05 -19.10
CA ASN A 42 -10.54 12.64 -19.33
C ASN A 42 -9.52 11.86 -20.18
N LEU A 43 -8.35 12.43 -20.50
CA LEU A 43 -7.42 11.80 -21.44
C LEU A 43 -6.01 11.55 -20.91
N SER A 44 -5.68 11.90 -19.66
CA SER A 44 -4.33 11.65 -19.14
C SER A 44 -4.25 11.60 -17.61
N GLY A 45 -5.03 10.69 -16.98
CA GLY A 45 -4.82 10.36 -15.56
C GLY A 45 -5.34 11.41 -14.56
N GLY A 46 -6.34 12.21 -14.91
CA GLY A 46 -7.05 13.07 -13.98
C GLY A 46 -7.73 12.29 -12.86
N LEU A 47 -8.01 12.94 -11.74
CA LEU A 47 -8.68 12.31 -10.60
C LEU A 47 -10.08 11.83 -11.00
N HIS A 48 -10.37 10.55 -10.80
CA HIS A 48 -11.71 9.98 -11.01
C HIS A 48 -12.75 10.52 -10.03
N HIS A 49 -12.30 11.08 -8.92
CA HIS A 49 -13.15 11.65 -7.88
C HIS A 49 -12.56 12.97 -7.38
N LYS A 50 -13.43 13.89 -6.99
CA LYS A 50 -13.01 15.16 -6.38
C LYS A 50 -12.24 14.90 -5.10
N ALA A 51 -11.06 15.49 -4.97
CA ALA A 51 -10.25 15.41 -3.76
C ALA A 51 -10.97 16.14 -2.61
N SER A 52 -11.24 15.42 -1.52
CA SER A 52 -11.88 15.98 -0.32
C SER A 52 -11.06 15.76 0.95
N ALA A 53 -10.20 14.76 0.97
CA ALA A 53 -9.35 14.46 2.10
C ALA A 53 -8.24 15.50 2.25
N LYS A 54 -8.08 16.03 3.46
CA LYS A 54 -7.06 17.04 3.79
C LYS A 54 -5.87 16.44 4.55
N ARG A 55 -6.04 15.27 5.15
CA ARG A 55 -5.03 14.59 5.96
C ARG A 55 -5.10 13.09 5.70
N VAL A 56 -3.95 12.44 5.76
CA VAL A 56 -3.81 10.99 5.63
C VAL A 56 -3.11 10.46 6.87
N ILE A 57 -3.67 9.42 7.46
CA ILE A 57 -3.04 8.66 8.54
C ILE A 57 -2.81 7.25 8.01
N TYR A 58 -1.55 6.84 7.95
CA TYR A 58 -1.16 5.51 7.49
C TYR A 58 -0.92 4.61 8.71
N LEU A 59 -1.86 3.68 8.97
CA LEU A 59 -1.77 2.70 10.05
C LEU A 59 -1.26 1.38 9.47
N PHE A 60 0.01 1.11 9.66
CA PHE A 60 0.66 -0.08 9.12
C PHE A 60 0.85 -1.16 10.18
N MET A 61 0.27 -2.34 9.94
CA MET A 61 0.51 -3.52 10.76
C MET A 61 1.73 -4.26 10.23
N SER A 62 2.87 -4.11 10.91
CA SER A 62 4.11 -4.82 10.58
C SER A 62 4.00 -6.31 10.86
N GLY A 63 4.80 -7.12 10.16
CA GLY A 63 4.93 -8.55 10.40
C GLY A 63 3.94 -9.45 9.67
N GLY A 64 3.14 -8.93 8.74
CA GLY A 64 2.26 -9.71 7.90
C GLY A 64 1.21 -10.52 8.66
N PRO A 65 0.26 -9.89 9.37
CA PRO A 65 -0.79 -10.59 10.09
C PRO A 65 -1.61 -11.46 9.13
N SER A 66 -2.05 -12.64 9.61
CA SER A 66 -2.79 -13.59 8.80
C SER A 66 -4.11 -13.02 8.30
N HIS A 67 -4.22 -12.78 6.99
CA HIS A 67 -5.46 -12.31 6.37
C HIS A 67 -6.61 -13.31 6.51
N LEU A 68 -6.30 -14.63 6.55
CA LEU A 68 -7.28 -15.71 6.77
C LEU A 68 -7.90 -15.65 8.17
N ASP A 69 -7.20 -15.07 9.14
CA ASP A 69 -7.70 -14.92 10.51
C ASP A 69 -8.38 -13.57 10.76
N LEU A 70 -8.29 -12.61 9.83
CA LEU A 70 -8.76 -11.24 10.03
C LEU A 70 -9.93 -10.85 9.10
N TRP A 71 -9.78 -11.02 7.78
CA TRP A 71 -10.69 -10.46 6.78
C TRP A 71 -11.14 -11.44 5.71
N ASP A 72 -10.35 -12.47 5.44
CA ASP A 72 -10.57 -13.36 4.31
C ASP A 72 -11.21 -14.68 4.76
N TYR A 73 -12.50 -14.62 5.06
CA TYR A 73 -13.27 -15.79 5.52
C TYR A 73 -13.41 -16.85 4.42
N LYS A 74 -12.84 -18.02 4.65
CA LYS A 74 -12.85 -19.17 3.73
C LYS A 74 -13.44 -20.40 4.40
N PRO A 75 -14.77 -20.57 4.41
CA PRO A 75 -15.43 -21.68 5.10
C PRO A 75 -15.02 -23.05 4.57
N LYS A 76 -14.71 -23.18 3.27
CA LYS A 76 -14.25 -24.44 2.67
C LYS A 76 -12.97 -24.99 3.30
N LEU A 77 -12.13 -24.16 3.89
CA LEU A 77 -10.93 -24.64 4.58
C LEU A 77 -11.26 -25.54 5.78
N SER A 78 -12.45 -25.38 6.38
CA SER A 78 -12.90 -26.27 7.47
C SER A 78 -13.27 -27.65 6.96
N GLU A 79 -13.84 -27.74 5.76
CA GLU A 79 -14.21 -29.00 5.10
C GLU A 79 -12.96 -29.74 4.59
N GLU A 80 -11.96 -28.99 4.19
CA GLU A 80 -10.70 -29.50 3.63
C GLU A 80 -9.56 -29.57 4.67
N PHE A 81 -9.89 -29.41 5.95
CA PHE A 81 -8.89 -29.39 7.02
C PHE A 81 -8.02 -30.66 7.02
N GLY A 82 -6.71 -30.46 7.05
CA GLY A 82 -5.71 -31.53 7.09
C GLY A 82 -5.42 -32.19 5.74
N LYS A 83 -6.19 -31.93 4.69
CA LYS A 83 -5.85 -32.39 3.34
C LYS A 83 -4.67 -31.60 2.80
N ASP A 84 -3.89 -32.22 1.93
CA ASP A 84 -2.77 -31.52 1.28
C ASP A 84 -3.27 -30.46 0.30
N LEU A 85 -2.48 -29.40 0.16
CA LEU A 85 -2.77 -28.31 -0.78
C LEU A 85 -2.86 -28.88 -2.20
N PRO A 86 -3.98 -28.65 -2.94
CA PRO A 86 -4.14 -29.16 -4.30
C PRO A 86 -3.01 -28.70 -5.23
N ALA A 87 -2.58 -29.60 -6.12
CA ALA A 87 -1.49 -29.34 -7.04
C ALA A 87 -1.75 -28.11 -7.92
N GLU A 88 -3.00 -27.91 -8.34
CA GLU A 88 -3.43 -26.76 -9.18
C GLU A 88 -3.26 -25.41 -8.46
N VAL A 89 -3.37 -25.42 -7.11
CA VAL A 89 -3.16 -24.22 -6.29
C VAL A 89 -1.67 -24.02 -5.99
N ARG A 90 -0.94 -25.12 -5.84
CA ARG A 90 0.49 -25.10 -5.55
C ARG A 90 1.34 -24.81 -6.78
N ASP A 91 0.89 -25.20 -7.96
CA ASP A 91 1.64 -25.12 -9.21
C ASP A 91 2.08 -23.69 -9.54
N GLY A 92 3.39 -23.54 -9.78
CA GLY A 92 4.00 -22.26 -10.06
C GLY A 92 4.18 -21.32 -8.85
N GLN A 93 3.69 -21.64 -7.67
CA GLN A 93 3.90 -20.82 -6.48
C GLN A 93 5.26 -21.09 -5.84
N ARG A 94 5.98 -20.02 -5.58
CA ARG A 94 7.22 -20.05 -4.82
C ARG A 94 6.90 -20.21 -3.34
N ILE A 95 7.38 -21.29 -2.72
CA ILE A 95 7.24 -21.54 -1.29
C ILE A 95 8.43 -21.00 -0.51
N THR A 96 8.20 -20.68 0.78
CA THR A 96 9.28 -20.19 1.65
C THR A 96 10.30 -21.29 1.95
N GLY A 97 11.54 -20.89 2.26
CA GLY A 97 12.58 -21.84 2.68
C GLY A 97 12.18 -22.67 3.91
N MET A 98 11.34 -22.12 4.79
CA MET A 98 10.85 -22.85 5.98
C MET A 98 9.90 -24.01 5.63
N THR A 99 9.17 -23.93 4.54
CA THR A 99 8.21 -24.94 4.11
C THR A 99 8.75 -25.82 2.97
N ALA A 100 9.88 -25.45 2.36
CA ALA A 100 10.44 -26.16 1.21
C ALA A 100 10.78 -27.64 1.49
N GLY A 101 11.14 -27.97 2.74
CA GLY A 101 11.42 -29.34 3.18
C GLY A 101 10.21 -30.16 3.60
N GLN A 102 9.00 -29.59 3.62
CA GLN A 102 7.80 -30.31 4.01
C GLN A 102 7.31 -31.21 2.88
N LYS A 103 6.97 -32.45 3.21
CA LYS A 103 6.41 -33.41 2.23
C LYS A 103 4.98 -33.08 1.85
N THR A 104 4.22 -32.50 2.77
CA THR A 104 2.81 -32.13 2.62
C THR A 104 2.61 -30.70 3.12
N LEU A 105 1.62 -30.01 2.57
CA LEU A 105 1.20 -28.67 2.94
C LEU A 105 -0.27 -28.72 3.37
N PRO A 106 -0.57 -29.19 4.60
CA PRO A 106 -1.94 -29.40 5.04
C PRO A 106 -2.70 -28.08 5.16
N LEU A 107 -3.94 -28.08 4.66
CA LEU A 107 -4.85 -26.94 4.76
C LEU A 107 -5.32 -26.77 6.20
N ALA A 108 -5.42 -25.52 6.65
CA ALA A 108 -5.89 -25.18 7.98
C ALA A 108 -6.88 -24.01 7.92
N PRO A 109 -8.08 -24.15 8.53
CA PRO A 109 -9.03 -23.06 8.67
C PRO A 109 -8.60 -22.07 9.76
N SER A 110 -9.18 -20.89 9.73
CA SER A 110 -9.12 -19.97 10.87
C SER A 110 -9.76 -20.58 12.12
N LYS A 111 -9.16 -20.36 13.27
CA LYS A 111 -9.71 -20.74 14.60
C LYS A 111 -10.74 -19.72 15.12
N TYR A 112 -10.82 -18.56 14.49
CA TYR A 112 -11.64 -17.46 14.96
C TYR A 112 -13.00 -17.45 14.27
N LYS A 113 -13.99 -16.93 14.97
CA LYS A 113 -15.33 -16.74 14.42
C LYS A 113 -15.35 -15.50 13.54
N PHE A 114 -16.15 -15.55 12.48
CA PHE A 114 -16.39 -14.44 11.58
C PHE A 114 -17.85 -14.02 11.64
N THR A 115 -18.07 -12.71 11.57
CA THR A 115 -19.39 -12.09 11.43
C THR A 115 -19.44 -11.34 10.12
N LYS A 116 -20.56 -11.42 9.43
CA LYS A 116 -20.78 -10.63 8.22
C LYS A 116 -21.38 -9.29 8.62
N GLU A 117 -20.56 -8.25 8.57
CA GLU A 117 -20.97 -6.90 8.88
C GLU A 117 -21.50 -6.19 7.63
N GLN A 118 -22.48 -5.30 7.80
CA GLN A 118 -23.02 -4.52 6.70
C GLN A 118 -22.00 -3.48 6.23
N ASN A 119 -21.68 -3.56 4.94
CA ASN A 119 -20.84 -2.59 4.25
C ASN A 119 -21.45 -2.39 2.86
N ASN A 120 -22.16 -1.31 2.67
CA ASN A 120 -22.97 -1.08 1.48
C ASN A 120 -23.85 -2.31 1.16
N ASP A 121 -23.98 -2.69 -0.12
CA ASP A 121 -24.87 -3.78 -0.55
C ASP A 121 -24.26 -5.19 -0.39
N ARG A 122 -22.95 -5.32 -0.13
CA ARG A 122 -22.25 -6.61 -0.20
C ARG A 122 -21.98 -7.25 1.15
N GLY A 123 -21.78 -6.43 2.19
CA GLY A 123 -21.29 -6.87 3.49
C GLY A 123 -19.82 -7.32 3.44
N VAL A 124 -19.17 -7.27 4.58
CA VAL A 124 -17.76 -7.66 4.77
C VAL A 124 -17.66 -8.67 5.91
N TRP A 125 -16.91 -9.72 5.71
CA TRP A 125 -16.59 -10.67 6.78
C TRP A 125 -15.47 -10.13 7.66
N VAL A 126 -15.72 -10.08 8.95
CA VAL A 126 -14.77 -9.57 9.96
C VAL A 126 -14.58 -10.61 11.05
N SER A 127 -13.33 -10.87 11.39
CA SER A 127 -12.98 -11.77 12.47
C SER A 127 -13.32 -11.20 13.84
N SER A 128 -13.62 -12.08 14.79
CA SER A 128 -13.75 -11.73 16.21
C SER A 128 -12.51 -11.12 16.84
N LEU A 129 -11.35 -11.20 16.16
CA LEU A 129 -10.12 -10.51 16.56
C LEU A 129 -10.19 -8.98 16.37
N LEU A 130 -11.12 -8.49 15.56
CA LEU A 130 -11.24 -7.08 15.20
C LEU A 130 -12.56 -6.45 15.68
N PRO A 131 -12.90 -6.55 16.99
CA PRO A 131 -14.22 -6.15 17.50
C PRO A 131 -14.49 -4.64 17.39
N HIS A 132 -13.44 -3.82 17.41
CA HIS A 132 -13.56 -2.38 17.29
C HIS A 132 -13.64 -1.95 15.82
N THR A 133 -12.87 -2.58 14.96
CA THR A 133 -12.89 -2.32 13.51
C THR A 133 -14.22 -2.75 12.89
N ALA A 134 -14.81 -3.84 13.39
CA ALA A 134 -16.15 -4.29 12.96
C ALA A 134 -17.21 -3.19 13.11
N LYS A 135 -17.12 -2.35 14.13
CA LYS A 135 -18.08 -1.25 14.37
C LYS A 135 -18.02 -0.13 13.32
N VAL A 136 -16.89 0.01 12.63
CA VAL A 136 -16.67 1.06 11.61
C VAL A 136 -16.55 0.51 10.20
N VAL A 137 -16.84 -0.77 9.99
CA VAL A 137 -16.74 -1.44 8.68
C VAL A 137 -17.54 -0.73 7.59
N LYS A 138 -18.68 -0.15 7.92
CA LYS A 138 -19.50 0.62 6.98
C LYS A 138 -18.75 1.80 6.33
N ASP A 139 -17.74 2.32 7.02
CA ASP A 139 -16.94 3.46 6.57
C ASP A 139 -15.61 3.02 5.91
N LEU A 140 -15.36 1.70 5.80
CA LEU A 140 -14.12 1.13 5.25
C LEU A 140 -14.32 0.62 3.82
N CYS A 141 -13.27 0.74 3.03
CA CYS A 141 -13.12 0.01 1.78
C CYS A 141 -12.14 -1.16 1.99
N VAL A 142 -12.64 -2.39 1.97
CA VAL A 142 -11.83 -3.60 2.17
C VAL A 142 -11.46 -4.20 0.82
N ILE A 143 -10.15 -4.35 0.56
CA ILE A 143 -9.62 -4.85 -0.70
C ILE A 143 -8.88 -6.17 -0.43
N ASN A 144 -9.56 -7.30 -0.62
CA ASN A 144 -9.01 -8.65 -0.39
C ASN A 144 -8.15 -9.17 -1.55
N GLY A 145 -8.21 -8.53 -2.72
CA GLY A 145 -7.51 -8.99 -3.92
C GLY A 145 -6.07 -8.49 -4.07
N THR A 146 -5.51 -7.82 -3.07
CA THR A 146 -4.11 -7.38 -3.12
C THR A 146 -3.16 -8.55 -2.88
N PHE A 147 -2.06 -8.58 -3.63
CA PHE A 147 -1.04 -9.61 -3.50
C PHE A 147 0.37 -9.02 -3.69
N THR A 148 1.38 -9.78 -3.32
CA THR A 148 2.78 -9.46 -3.57
C THR A 148 3.55 -10.73 -3.91
N GLU A 149 4.57 -10.62 -4.74
CA GLU A 149 5.51 -11.71 -5.02
C GLU A 149 6.58 -11.87 -3.93
N ALA A 150 6.61 -10.96 -2.96
CA ALA A 150 7.55 -11.03 -1.84
C ALA A 150 7.17 -12.19 -0.90
N ILE A 151 8.10 -13.12 -0.72
CA ILE A 151 7.88 -14.32 0.10
C ILE A 151 8.09 -14.04 1.59
N ASN A 152 9.06 -13.17 1.92
CA ASN A 152 9.44 -12.86 3.29
C ASN A 152 8.92 -11.47 3.69
N HIS A 153 8.82 -11.25 5.01
CA HIS A 153 8.32 -10.00 5.58
C HIS A 153 9.13 -8.77 5.15
N ASP A 154 10.46 -8.82 5.21
CA ASP A 154 11.30 -7.66 4.92
C ASP A 154 11.15 -7.12 3.49
N PRO A 155 11.26 -7.95 2.44
CA PRO A 155 11.00 -7.47 1.08
C PRO A 155 9.53 -7.06 0.86
N ALA A 156 8.56 -7.69 1.55
CA ALA A 156 7.16 -7.32 1.46
C ALA A 156 6.89 -5.95 2.11
N ILE A 157 7.46 -5.69 3.29
CA ILE A 157 7.38 -4.41 3.97
C ILE A 157 8.04 -3.31 3.12
N THR A 158 9.22 -3.59 2.59
CA THR A 158 9.92 -2.67 1.70
C THR A 158 9.07 -2.35 0.47
N TYR A 159 8.45 -3.37 -0.12
CA TYR A 159 7.59 -3.20 -1.29
C TYR A 159 6.37 -2.33 -1.02
N ILE A 160 5.62 -2.59 0.06
CA ILE A 160 4.41 -1.81 0.38
C ILE A 160 4.72 -0.36 0.73
N GLN A 161 5.92 -0.10 1.30
CA GLN A 161 6.34 1.25 1.68
C GLN A 161 6.93 2.05 0.52
N THR A 162 7.57 1.39 -0.45
CA THR A 162 8.41 2.07 -1.45
C THR A 162 8.09 1.70 -2.90
N GLY A 163 7.24 0.70 -3.13
CA GLY A 163 6.95 0.14 -4.44
C GLY A 163 8.09 -0.75 -5.00
N SER A 164 9.07 -1.13 -4.19
CA SER A 164 10.18 -2.00 -4.59
C SER A 164 10.55 -2.96 -3.47
N GLN A 165 10.86 -4.22 -3.81
CA GLN A 165 11.38 -5.19 -2.84
C GLN A 165 12.84 -4.90 -2.43
N ILE A 166 13.54 -4.09 -3.23
CA ILE A 166 14.94 -3.71 -2.99
C ILE A 166 14.98 -2.42 -2.19
N PRO A 167 15.70 -2.36 -1.05
CA PRO A 167 15.86 -1.17 -0.25
C PRO A 167 16.52 -0.01 -1.02
N GLY A 168 16.37 1.22 -0.50
CA GLY A 168 17.00 2.43 -1.02
C GLY A 168 16.08 3.39 -1.76
N ARG A 169 14.80 3.03 -1.96
CA ARG A 169 13.80 3.96 -2.48
C ARG A 169 13.10 4.70 -1.35
N PRO A 170 12.73 5.98 -1.55
CA PRO A 170 11.97 6.73 -0.55
C PRO A 170 10.60 6.10 -0.30
N SER A 171 10.15 6.16 0.95
CA SER A 171 8.80 5.74 1.32
C SER A 171 7.73 6.73 0.83
N LEU A 172 6.47 6.31 0.88
CA LEU A 172 5.33 7.20 0.57
C LEU A 172 5.38 8.49 1.39
N GLY A 173 5.65 8.40 2.70
CA GLY A 173 5.76 9.57 3.57
C GLY A 173 6.92 10.48 3.17
N ALA A 174 8.07 9.91 2.80
CA ALA A 174 9.21 10.68 2.31
C ALA A 174 8.88 11.44 1.00
N TRP A 175 8.15 10.80 0.08
CA TRP A 175 7.68 11.46 -1.14
C TRP A 175 6.69 12.59 -0.87
N LEU A 176 5.76 12.38 0.07
CA LEU A 176 4.81 13.41 0.48
C LEU A 176 5.52 14.61 1.11
N SER A 177 6.45 14.38 2.03
CA SER A 177 7.25 15.45 2.64
C SER A 177 8.11 16.18 1.63
N TYR A 178 8.67 15.46 0.65
CA TYR A 178 9.48 16.06 -0.42
C TYR A 178 8.64 16.94 -1.35
N GLY A 179 7.44 16.50 -1.75
CA GLY A 179 6.60 17.18 -2.73
C GLY A 179 5.70 18.26 -2.14
N LEU A 180 5.20 18.05 -0.91
CA LEU A 180 4.22 18.94 -0.27
C LEU A 180 4.80 19.75 0.89
N CYS A 181 6.08 19.60 1.19
CA CYS A 181 6.75 20.10 2.37
C CYS A 181 6.23 19.47 3.67
N THR A 182 6.91 19.73 4.77
CA THR A 182 6.49 19.34 6.12
C THR A 182 5.96 20.55 6.87
N MET A 183 4.95 20.34 7.72
CA MET A 183 4.51 21.35 8.68
C MET A 183 5.34 21.35 9.97
N ASN A 184 6.28 20.41 10.08
CA ASN A 184 7.21 20.33 11.21
C ASN A 184 8.44 21.17 10.91
N GLU A 185 8.66 22.21 11.71
CA GLU A 185 9.80 23.14 11.56
C GLU A 185 11.10 22.53 12.13
N ASP A 186 11.02 21.44 12.88
CA ASP A 186 12.14 20.78 13.56
C ASP A 186 12.77 19.62 12.75
N LEU A 187 12.37 19.41 11.49
CA LEU A 187 12.88 18.38 10.58
C LEU A 187 13.57 18.96 9.36
#